data_931bc86db219ff36dcb85f2f3009b1a0
#
_entry.id   931bc86db219ff36dcb85f2f3009b1a0
#
_cell.length_a   1.000
_cell.length_b   1.000
_cell.length_c   1.000
_cell.angle_alpha   90.00
_cell.angle_beta   90.00
_cell.angle_gamma   90.00
#
_symmetry.space_group_name_H-M   'P 1'
#
loop_
_entity.id
_entity.type
_entity.pdbx_description
1 polymer ?
#
loop_
_entity_poly.entity_id
_entity_poly.type
_entity_poly.pdbx_seq_one_letter_code
_entity_poly.pdbx_strand_id
1 'polypeptide(L)'
;SYFVLKGDLYIVFKIYSDTIMENSSNQVKALLGPTNTGKTFVAIEEMLKYESGIFGFPLRLLAREVYDKCVSRVGSSRVALITGEEKIIPSNADYFICTVESMPKDKSVDFVAVDEIQMCADRERGHIFTDRLLNFRGKKLTMFLGSQVMRYVINDLINNVEFEKKERFSKLTYGGFKKVSRLERKSAIIAFSIEDVYAIAELI
;
A
#
# COMPACT_ATOMS: atom_id res chain seq x y z
N SER A 1 17.39 1.55 -22.26
CA SER A 1 18.39 0.74 -21.55
C SER A 1 17.66 -0.29 -20.69
N TYR A 2 18.14 -1.53 -20.66
CA TYR A 2 17.61 -2.61 -19.86
C TYR A 2 18.51 -2.82 -18.66
N PHE A 3 17.96 -2.85 -17.45
CA PHE A 3 18.67 -3.28 -16.25
C PHE A 3 18.19 -4.67 -15.85
N VAL A 4 19.10 -5.61 -15.67
CA VAL A 4 18.84 -6.95 -15.15
C VAL A 4 19.43 -7.01 -13.75
N LEU A 5 18.60 -7.12 -12.73
CA LEU A 5 19.05 -7.43 -11.38
C LEU A 5 19.21 -8.96 -11.26
N LYS A 6 20.41 -9.41 -10.93
CA LYS A 6 20.81 -10.82 -10.83
C LYS A 6 20.34 -11.38 -9.47
N GLY A 7 19.30 -12.16 -9.51
CA GLY A 7 18.70 -12.92 -8.42
C GLY A 7 17.50 -13.65 -9.04
N ASP A 8 16.95 -14.69 -8.44
CA ASP A 8 15.90 -15.55 -9.00
C ASP A 8 14.58 -14.84 -9.40
N LEU A 9 14.59 -13.50 -9.45
CA LEU A 9 13.51 -12.66 -9.91
C LEU A 9 13.99 -11.76 -11.06
N TYR A 10 13.61 -12.09 -12.30
CA TYR A 10 13.85 -11.24 -13.47
C TYR A 10 12.75 -10.18 -13.55
N ILE A 11 13.04 -8.96 -13.11
CA ILE A 11 12.17 -7.81 -13.36
C ILE A 11 12.76 -7.08 -14.58
N VAL A 12 12.08 -7.17 -15.72
CA VAL A 12 12.46 -6.44 -16.93
C VAL A 12 11.77 -5.07 -16.90
N PHE A 13 12.53 -4.01 -16.65
CA PHE A 13 12.06 -2.64 -16.79
C PHE A 13 12.38 -2.11 -18.19
N LYS A 14 11.36 -1.73 -18.95
CA LYS A 14 11.53 -0.93 -20.15
C LYS A 14 11.43 0.53 -19.75
N ILE A 15 12.56 1.21 -19.67
CA ILE A 15 12.59 2.67 -19.47
C ILE A 15 12.15 3.29 -20.79
N TYR A 16 10.96 3.84 -20.82
CA TYR A 16 10.59 4.85 -21.80
C TYR A 16 11.23 6.15 -21.34
N SER A 17 12.34 6.50 -21.97
CA SER A 17 12.85 7.87 -21.91
C SER A 17 11.93 8.75 -22.74
N ASP A 18 11.60 9.89 -22.16
CA ASP A 18 11.12 11.09 -22.83
C ASP A 18 9.67 11.12 -23.32
N THR A 19 8.75 11.18 -22.36
CA THR A 19 7.72 12.22 -22.43
C THR A 19 7.54 12.77 -21.03
N ILE A 20 8.46 13.59 -20.63
CA ILE A 20 8.35 14.44 -19.46
C ILE A 20 7.22 15.42 -19.74
N MET A 21 6.13 15.25 -19.05
CA MET A 21 5.24 16.38 -18.82
C MET A 21 5.99 17.33 -17.88
N GLU A 22 6.72 18.24 -18.43
CA GLU A 22 7.12 19.47 -17.75
C GLU A 22 5.86 20.22 -17.33
N ASN A 23 5.86 20.68 -16.09
CA ASN A 23 4.85 21.52 -15.45
C ASN A 23 3.61 20.82 -14.85
N SER A 24 3.83 20.00 -13.85
CA SER A 24 2.89 19.92 -12.72
C SER A 24 3.67 19.78 -11.43
N SER A 25 3.25 20.48 -10.40
CA SER A 25 3.75 20.44 -9.03
C SER A 25 3.51 19.07 -8.35
N ASN A 26 3.75 18.01 -9.08
CA ASN A 26 3.48 16.64 -8.68
C ASN A 26 4.59 16.15 -7.74
N GLN A 27 4.37 16.32 -6.45
CA GLN A 27 5.29 15.84 -5.43
C GLN A 27 5.14 14.33 -5.26
N VAL A 28 6.26 13.60 -5.21
CA VAL A 28 6.27 12.17 -4.87
C VAL A 28 6.94 11.99 -3.52
N LYS A 29 6.25 11.31 -2.59
CA LYS A 29 6.76 10.95 -1.27
C LYS A 29 6.80 9.44 -1.09
N ALA A 30 7.87 8.95 -0.51
CA ALA A 30 7.98 7.56 -0.09
C ALA A 30 8.07 7.48 1.45
N LEU A 31 7.01 7.00 2.07
CA LEU A 31 6.91 6.83 3.51
C LEU A 31 7.29 5.40 3.88
N LEU A 32 8.55 5.19 4.23
CA LEU A 32 9.15 3.87 4.38
C LEU A 32 9.48 3.55 5.85
N GLY A 33 9.32 2.28 6.21
CA GLY A 33 9.63 1.81 7.56
C GLY A 33 9.01 0.43 7.83
N PRO A 34 9.27 -0.14 9.01
CA PRO A 34 8.69 -1.43 9.39
C PRO A 34 7.16 -1.36 9.52
N THR A 35 6.53 -2.50 9.69
CA THR A 35 5.11 -2.60 10.01
C THR A 35 4.80 -1.95 11.36
N ASN A 36 3.54 -1.56 11.59
CA ASN A 36 3.07 -0.92 12.83
C ASN A 36 3.80 0.39 13.18
N THR A 37 3.91 1.28 12.20
CA THR A 37 4.51 2.62 12.35
C THR A 37 3.51 3.74 12.05
N GLY A 38 2.25 3.40 11.78
CA GLY A 38 1.21 4.36 11.46
C GLY A 38 1.29 4.97 10.05
N LYS A 39 2.04 4.39 9.12
CA LYS A 39 2.17 4.90 7.75
C LYS A 39 0.81 5.10 7.06
N THR A 40 -0.03 4.08 7.10
CA THR A 40 -1.38 4.12 6.50
C THR A 40 -2.23 5.23 7.11
N PHE A 41 -2.17 5.41 8.44
CA PHE A 41 -2.87 6.50 9.11
C PHE A 41 -2.39 7.87 8.62
N VAL A 42 -1.08 8.08 8.54
CA VAL A 42 -0.50 9.34 8.04
C VAL A 42 -0.95 9.62 6.60
N ALA A 43 -0.99 8.60 5.74
CA ALA A 43 -1.43 8.76 4.36
C ALA A 43 -2.93 9.06 4.24
N ILE A 44 -3.78 8.51 5.11
CA ILE A 44 -5.21 8.87 5.19
C ILE A 44 -5.37 10.33 5.61
N GLU A 45 -4.69 10.76 6.67
CA GLU A 45 -4.71 12.17 7.12
C GLU A 45 -4.25 13.12 6.01
N GLU A 46 -3.23 12.72 5.26
CA GLU A 46 -2.73 13.51 4.14
C GLU A 46 -3.74 13.56 2.99
N MET A 47 -4.29 12.41 2.59
CA MET A 47 -5.29 12.31 1.52
C MET A 47 -6.49 13.24 1.76
N LEU A 48 -6.99 13.27 2.99
CA LEU A 48 -8.19 14.04 3.35
C LEU A 48 -7.96 15.57 3.38
N LYS A 49 -6.73 16.04 3.18
CA LYS A 49 -6.43 17.47 2.97
C LYS A 49 -6.67 17.92 1.53
N TYR A 50 -6.78 16.98 0.59
CA TYR A 50 -7.01 17.23 -0.83
C TYR A 50 -8.49 17.05 -1.17
N GLU A 51 -8.93 17.64 -2.26
CA GLU A 51 -10.33 17.55 -2.70
C GLU A 51 -10.69 16.16 -3.22
N SER A 52 -9.72 15.43 -3.75
CA SER A 52 -9.94 14.10 -4.31
C SER A 52 -8.71 13.19 -4.12
N GLY A 53 -8.94 11.88 -4.00
CA GLY A 53 -7.85 10.93 -3.80
C GLY A 53 -8.18 9.50 -4.18
N ILE A 54 -7.14 8.74 -4.51
CA ILE A 54 -7.18 7.28 -4.71
C ILE A 54 -6.16 6.65 -3.77
N PHE A 55 -6.57 5.62 -3.02
CA PHE A 55 -5.67 4.87 -2.16
C PHE A 55 -5.81 3.37 -2.42
N GLY A 56 -4.72 2.75 -2.89
CA GLY A 56 -4.63 1.32 -3.20
C GLY A 56 -4.01 0.49 -2.08
N PHE A 57 -4.67 -0.61 -1.72
CA PHE A 57 -4.28 -1.53 -0.67
C PHE A 57 -4.00 -2.94 -1.20
N PRO A 58 -3.08 -3.70 -0.58
CA PRO A 58 -2.78 -5.08 -1.00
C PRO A 58 -3.91 -6.07 -0.69
N LEU A 59 -4.76 -5.76 0.30
CA LEU A 59 -5.79 -6.64 0.83
C LEU A 59 -7.16 -5.95 0.86
N ARG A 60 -8.21 -6.68 0.44
CA ARG A 60 -9.60 -6.19 0.47
C ARG A 60 -10.09 -5.81 1.86
N LEU A 61 -9.73 -6.59 2.90
CA LEU A 61 -10.12 -6.29 4.28
C LEU A 61 -9.51 -4.99 4.77
N LEU A 62 -8.26 -4.70 4.40
CA LEU A 62 -7.63 -3.44 4.74
C LEU A 62 -8.27 -2.26 3.99
N ALA A 63 -8.58 -2.43 2.71
CA ALA A 63 -9.32 -1.43 1.95
C ALA A 63 -10.69 -1.16 2.59
N ARG A 64 -11.42 -2.19 3.02
CA ARG A 64 -12.70 -2.03 3.70
C ARG A 64 -12.57 -1.30 5.03
N GLU A 65 -11.59 -1.64 5.87
CA GLU A 65 -11.35 -0.95 7.13
C GLU A 65 -11.04 0.55 6.90
N VAL A 66 -10.22 0.87 5.91
CA VAL A 66 -9.88 2.26 5.59
C VAL A 66 -11.08 2.99 5.00
N TYR A 67 -11.89 2.35 4.16
CA TYR A 67 -13.15 2.89 3.66
C TYR A 67 -14.06 3.31 4.82
N ASP A 68 -14.31 2.43 5.80
CA ASP A 68 -15.16 2.71 6.95
C ASP A 68 -14.61 3.90 7.79
N LYS A 69 -13.28 3.98 7.94
CA LYS A 69 -12.61 5.12 8.58
C LYS A 69 -12.81 6.43 7.80
N CYS A 70 -12.69 6.41 6.49
CA CYS A 70 -12.91 7.59 5.65
C CYS A 70 -14.38 8.01 5.66
N VAL A 71 -15.32 7.07 5.56
CA VAL A 71 -16.77 7.33 5.67
C VAL A 71 -17.12 8.01 6.98
N SER A 72 -16.56 7.56 8.10
CA SER A 72 -16.81 8.17 9.40
C SER A 72 -16.35 9.63 9.50
N ARG A 73 -15.44 10.08 8.63
CA ARG A 73 -14.87 11.43 8.65
C ARG A 73 -15.51 12.38 7.65
N VAL A 74 -15.77 11.90 6.43
CA VAL A 74 -16.20 12.78 5.33
C VAL A 74 -17.59 12.41 4.77
N GLY A 75 -18.22 11.37 5.29
CA GLY A 75 -19.54 10.89 4.89
C GLY A 75 -19.51 9.86 3.74
N SER A 76 -20.50 9.00 3.72
CA SER A 76 -20.59 7.88 2.76
C SER A 76 -20.80 8.31 1.31
N SER A 77 -21.37 9.49 1.07
CA SER A 77 -21.58 10.02 -0.28
C SER A 77 -20.31 10.45 -1.00
N ARG A 78 -19.21 10.66 -0.25
CA ARG A 78 -17.92 11.13 -0.78
C ARG A 78 -16.87 10.03 -0.95
N VAL A 79 -17.11 8.82 -0.43
CA VAL A 79 -16.12 7.75 -0.42
C VAL A 79 -16.62 6.57 -1.23
N ALA A 80 -15.82 6.09 -2.17
CA ALA A 80 -16.03 4.86 -2.90
C ALA A 80 -15.14 3.73 -2.36
N LEU A 81 -15.66 2.50 -2.38
CA LEU A 81 -14.90 1.27 -2.18
C LEU A 81 -14.90 0.46 -3.47
N ILE A 82 -13.71 0.08 -3.96
CA ILE A 82 -13.59 -0.71 -5.18
C ILE A 82 -12.61 -1.87 -4.92
N THR A 83 -13.16 -3.07 -4.83
CA THR A 83 -12.38 -4.31 -4.73
C THR A 83 -12.85 -5.30 -5.79
N GLY A 84 -12.19 -6.45 -5.90
CA GLY A 84 -12.63 -7.51 -6.82
C GLY A 84 -14.02 -8.07 -6.49
N GLU A 85 -14.45 -8.00 -5.22
CA GLU A 85 -15.71 -8.59 -4.75
C GLU A 85 -16.76 -7.54 -4.38
N GLU A 86 -16.36 -6.33 -4.03
CA GLU A 86 -17.26 -5.31 -3.53
C GLU A 86 -17.04 -3.97 -4.23
N LYS A 87 -18.12 -3.35 -4.66
CA LYS A 87 -18.11 -2.03 -5.31
C LYS A 87 -19.20 -1.16 -4.70
N ILE A 88 -18.81 -0.10 -4.01
CA ILE A 88 -19.66 0.96 -3.50
C ILE A 88 -19.16 2.25 -4.15
N ILE A 89 -19.91 2.80 -5.11
CA ILE A 89 -19.47 3.97 -5.88
C ILE A 89 -20.59 5.00 -5.88
N PRO A 90 -20.64 5.89 -4.86
CA PRO A 90 -21.55 7.02 -4.88
C PRO A 90 -21.29 7.95 -6.07
N SER A 91 -22.33 8.59 -6.60
CA SER A 91 -22.21 9.52 -7.73
C SER A 91 -21.27 10.70 -7.45
N ASN A 92 -21.19 11.12 -6.19
CA ASN A 92 -20.38 12.26 -5.74
C ASN A 92 -19.10 11.81 -5.01
N ALA A 93 -18.57 10.61 -5.32
CA ALA A 93 -17.36 10.12 -4.68
C ALA A 93 -16.14 10.91 -5.13
N ASP A 94 -15.44 11.48 -4.14
CA ASP A 94 -14.17 12.19 -4.30
C ASP A 94 -12.98 11.29 -3.94
N TYR A 95 -13.18 10.37 -2.99
CA TYR A 95 -12.15 9.48 -2.47
C TYR A 95 -12.45 8.04 -2.85
N PHE A 96 -11.47 7.37 -3.45
CA PHE A 96 -11.57 6.00 -3.94
C PHE A 96 -10.62 5.10 -3.14
N ILE A 97 -11.18 4.28 -2.28
CA ILE A 97 -10.44 3.29 -1.49
C ILE A 97 -10.54 1.96 -2.23
N CYS A 98 -9.40 1.40 -2.63
CA CYS A 98 -9.37 0.30 -3.59
C CYS A 98 -8.40 -0.80 -3.16
N THR A 99 -8.58 -2.03 -3.67
CA THR A 99 -7.41 -2.90 -3.84
C THR A 99 -6.55 -2.36 -4.98
N VAL A 100 -5.24 -2.62 -4.96
CA VAL A 100 -4.30 -2.08 -5.97
C VAL A 100 -4.69 -2.48 -7.39
N GLU A 101 -5.22 -3.69 -7.56
CA GLU A 101 -5.74 -4.19 -8.83
C GLU A 101 -6.93 -3.36 -9.36
N SER A 102 -7.79 -2.91 -8.43
CA SER A 102 -9.05 -2.24 -8.73
C SER A 102 -8.94 -0.71 -8.78
N MET A 103 -7.74 -0.16 -8.64
CA MET A 103 -7.53 1.29 -8.74
C MET A 103 -7.96 1.79 -10.13
N PRO A 104 -8.88 2.79 -10.21
CA PRO A 104 -9.35 3.32 -11.48
C PRO A 104 -8.23 4.05 -12.23
N LYS A 105 -7.99 3.67 -13.49
CA LYS A 105 -6.93 4.24 -14.35
C LYS A 105 -7.36 5.51 -15.08
N ASP A 106 -8.63 5.72 -15.21
CA ASP A 106 -9.26 6.81 -15.94
C ASP A 106 -9.57 8.06 -15.10
N LYS A 107 -9.37 7.95 -13.79
CA LYS A 107 -9.63 9.06 -12.86
C LYS A 107 -8.39 9.89 -12.57
N SER A 108 -8.53 11.18 -12.78
CA SER A 108 -7.50 12.18 -12.45
C SER A 108 -7.86 12.85 -11.13
N VAL A 109 -7.10 12.57 -10.06
CA VAL A 109 -7.31 13.03 -8.69
C VAL A 109 -6.11 13.82 -8.17
N ASP A 110 -6.31 14.60 -7.11
CA ASP A 110 -5.23 15.38 -6.50
C ASP A 110 -4.20 14.52 -5.77
N PHE A 111 -4.67 13.48 -5.08
CA PHE A 111 -3.84 12.62 -4.25
C PHE A 111 -3.91 11.17 -4.72
N VAL A 112 -2.77 10.49 -4.78
CA VAL A 112 -2.69 9.04 -5.00
C VAL A 112 -1.79 8.42 -3.94
N ALA A 113 -2.20 7.29 -3.35
CA ALA A 113 -1.34 6.49 -2.51
C ALA A 113 -1.41 4.99 -2.85
N VAL A 114 -0.31 4.29 -2.63
CA VAL A 114 -0.22 2.82 -2.73
C VAL A 114 0.45 2.30 -1.47
N ASP A 115 -0.25 1.42 -0.74
CA ASP A 115 0.28 0.78 0.46
C ASP A 115 1.03 -0.52 0.11
N GLU A 116 1.98 -0.88 0.97
CA GLU A 116 2.82 -2.09 0.86
C GLU A 116 3.53 -2.22 -0.50
N ILE A 117 4.14 -1.12 -0.96
CA ILE A 117 4.78 -1.03 -2.30
C ILE A 117 5.86 -2.08 -2.55
N GLN A 118 6.43 -2.72 -1.51
CA GLN A 118 7.34 -3.86 -1.67
C GLN A 118 6.68 -5.09 -2.30
N MET A 119 5.35 -5.11 -2.41
CA MET A 119 4.61 -6.10 -3.20
C MET A 119 4.97 -6.07 -4.70
N CYS A 120 5.72 -5.08 -5.17
CA CYS A 120 6.34 -5.12 -6.50
C CYS A 120 7.21 -6.37 -6.71
N ALA A 121 7.74 -6.96 -5.64
CA ALA A 121 8.53 -8.20 -5.67
C ALA A 121 7.68 -9.49 -5.61
N ASP A 122 6.36 -9.39 -5.47
CA ASP A 122 5.47 -10.55 -5.46
C ASP A 122 5.45 -11.24 -6.83
N ARG A 123 5.48 -12.58 -6.85
CA ARG A 123 5.59 -13.36 -8.09
C ARG A 123 4.34 -13.25 -8.97
N GLU A 124 3.16 -13.15 -8.37
CA GLU A 124 1.88 -13.15 -9.09
C GLU A 124 1.38 -11.72 -9.32
N ARG A 125 1.42 -10.89 -8.29
CA ARG A 125 0.80 -9.55 -8.26
C ARG A 125 1.80 -8.40 -8.48
N GLY A 126 3.12 -8.68 -8.43
CA GLY A 126 4.16 -7.67 -8.46
C GLY A 126 4.11 -6.76 -9.68
N HIS A 127 3.72 -7.30 -10.85
CA HIS A 127 3.57 -6.51 -12.08
C HIS A 127 2.50 -5.41 -11.96
N ILE A 128 1.45 -5.63 -11.16
CA ILE A 128 0.39 -4.64 -10.93
C ILE A 128 0.91 -3.52 -10.03
N PHE A 129 1.58 -3.86 -8.93
CA PHE A 129 2.19 -2.87 -8.04
C PHE A 129 3.26 -2.05 -8.76
N THR A 130 4.05 -2.68 -9.63
CA THR A 130 5.04 -2.01 -10.47
C THR A 130 4.39 -1.03 -11.46
N ASP A 131 3.27 -1.41 -12.10
CA ASP A 131 2.51 -0.49 -12.94
C ASP A 131 2.03 0.74 -12.15
N ARG A 132 1.55 0.54 -10.91
CA ARG A 132 1.13 1.66 -10.05
C ARG A 132 2.31 2.54 -9.63
N LEU A 133 3.43 1.92 -9.27
CA LEU A 133 4.66 2.64 -8.92
C LEU A 133 5.15 3.54 -10.07
N LEU A 134 5.11 3.04 -11.30
CA LEU A 134 5.65 3.76 -12.46
C LEU A 134 4.66 4.75 -13.06
N ASN A 135 3.37 4.43 -13.13
CA ASN A 135 2.40 5.12 -13.97
C ASN A 135 1.31 5.88 -13.21
N PHE A 136 1.08 5.59 -11.91
CA PHE A 136 0.04 6.29 -11.16
C PHE A 136 0.58 7.53 -10.46
N ARG A 137 -0.05 8.67 -10.73
CA ARG A 137 0.31 9.95 -10.11
C ARG A 137 -0.93 10.75 -9.74
N GLY A 138 -0.91 11.33 -8.53
CA GLY A 138 -1.84 12.40 -8.17
C GLY A 138 -1.42 13.73 -8.80
N LYS A 139 -2.33 14.61 -9.06
CA LYS A 139 -2.02 15.95 -9.61
C LYS A 139 -1.12 16.77 -8.68
N LYS A 140 -1.30 16.60 -7.36
CA LYS A 140 -0.59 17.37 -6.34
C LYS A 140 0.41 16.51 -5.56
N LEU A 141 -0.02 15.32 -5.08
CA LEU A 141 0.83 14.45 -4.29
C LEU A 141 0.61 12.97 -4.64
N THR A 142 1.71 12.24 -4.75
CA THR A 142 1.72 10.78 -4.80
C THR A 142 2.50 10.24 -3.59
N MET A 143 1.94 9.27 -2.87
CA MET A 143 2.59 8.64 -1.73
C MET A 143 2.75 7.12 -1.93
N PHE A 144 3.97 6.63 -1.76
CA PHE A 144 4.25 5.20 -1.70
C PHE A 144 4.60 4.80 -0.27
N LEU A 145 3.86 3.84 0.28
CA LEU A 145 4.07 3.35 1.63
C LEU A 145 4.63 1.93 1.58
N GLY A 146 5.59 1.63 2.44
CA GLY A 146 6.13 0.27 2.46
C GLY A 146 7.39 0.09 3.28
N SER A 147 8.08 -1.01 3.00
CA SER A 147 9.33 -1.38 3.65
C SER A 147 10.50 -0.51 3.18
N GLN A 148 11.47 -0.34 4.08
CA GLN A 148 12.70 0.43 3.82
C GLN A 148 13.54 -0.15 2.65
N VAL A 149 13.39 -1.42 2.32
CA VAL A 149 14.09 -2.05 1.19
C VAL A 149 13.75 -1.42 -0.15
N MET A 150 12.57 -0.79 -0.26
CA MET A 150 12.13 -0.11 -1.48
C MET A 150 12.85 1.21 -1.75
N ARG A 151 13.60 1.74 -0.79
CA ARG A 151 14.26 3.04 -0.94
C ARG A 151 15.15 3.12 -2.18
N TYR A 152 16.00 2.11 -2.39
CA TYR A 152 16.91 2.08 -3.52
C TYR A 152 16.14 1.94 -4.84
N VAL A 153 15.19 1.01 -4.90
CA VAL A 153 14.37 0.78 -6.11
C VAL A 153 13.60 2.03 -6.51
N ILE A 154 12.95 2.70 -5.56
CA ILE A 154 12.17 3.91 -5.82
C ILE A 154 13.10 5.04 -6.28
N ASN A 155 14.26 5.21 -5.63
CA ASN A 155 15.23 6.25 -5.99
C ASN A 155 15.79 6.07 -7.41
N ASP A 156 15.99 4.81 -7.84
CA ASP A 156 16.52 4.50 -9.16
C ASP A 156 15.46 4.64 -10.28
N LEU A 157 14.18 4.49 -9.94
CA LEU A 157 13.08 4.49 -10.91
C LEU A 157 12.33 5.81 -11.01
N ILE A 158 12.33 6.62 -9.97
CA ILE A 158 11.53 7.84 -9.89
C ILE A 158 12.42 9.01 -9.48
N ASN A 159 12.42 10.05 -10.29
CA ASN A 159 13.16 11.28 -9.99
C ASN A 159 12.45 12.11 -8.92
N ASN A 160 13.22 12.86 -8.12
CA ASN A 160 12.69 13.84 -7.15
C ASN A 160 11.73 13.28 -6.10
N VAL A 161 12.04 12.12 -5.53
CA VAL A 161 11.25 11.52 -4.45
C VAL A 161 11.71 12.04 -3.10
N GLU A 162 10.77 12.53 -2.30
CA GLU A 162 10.99 12.83 -0.90
C GLU A 162 10.83 11.57 -0.05
N PHE A 163 11.88 11.19 0.67
CA PHE A 163 11.86 9.99 1.52
C PHE A 163 11.66 10.36 2.98
N GLU A 164 10.60 9.83 3.58
CA GLU A 164 10.33 9.92 5.02
C GLU A 164 10.46 8.53 5.65
N LYS A 165 11.28 8.42 6.70
CA LYS A 165 11.43 7.20 7.48
C LYS A 165 10.51 7.24 8.69
N LYS A 166 9.71 6.18 8.88
CA LYS A 166 8.94 5.97 10.12
C LYS A 166 9.59 4.90 10.98
N GLU A 167 9.66 5.19 12.27
CA GLU A 167 10.12 4.24 13.27
C GLU A 167 8.93 3.53 13.93
N ARG A 168 9.16 2.31 14.42
CA ARG A 168 8.13 1.51 15.04
C ARG A 168 7.68 2.10 16.36
N PHE A 169 6.37 2.15 16.61
CA PHE A 169 5.81 2.59 17.89
C PHE A 169 6.08 1.61 19.04
N SER A 170 6.30 0.31 18.73
CA SER A 170 6.53 -0.73 19.70
C SER A 170 7.86 -1.44 19.47
N LYS A 171 8.53 -1.81 20.55
CA LYS A 171 9.74 -2.63 20.48
C LYS A 171 9.34 -4.08 20.23
N LEU A 172 9.87 -4.68 19.17
CA LEU A 172 9.78 -6.12 18.94
C LEU A 172 10.87 -6.82 19.74
N THR A 173 10.49 -7.74 20.62
CA THR A 173 11.42 -8.51 21.42
C THR A 173 11.19 -9.99 21.17
N TYR A 174 12.26 -10.72 20.89
CA TYR A 174 12.17 -12.18 20.78
C TYR A 174 11.97 -12.81 22.15
N GLY A 175 10.83 -13.50 22.34
CA GLY A 175 10.44 -14.13 23.59
C GLY A 175 10.84 -15.60 23.74
N GLY A 176 11.64 -16.15 22.82
CA GLY A 176 12.05 -17.55 22.80
C GLY A 176 10.93 -18.48 22.29
N PHE A 177 11.16 -19.80 22.43
CA PHE A 177 10.19 -20.83 22.07
C PHE A 177 9.25 -21.14 23.26
N LYS A 178 7.94 -21.13 23.01
CA LYS A 178 6.93 -21.52 23.99
C LYS A 178 6.00 -22.56 23.36
N LYS A 179 5.52 -23.52 24.16
CA LYS A 179 4.42 -24.41 23.72
C LYS A 179 3.14 -23.59 23.55
N VAL A 180 2.31 -23.94 22.58
CA VAL A 180 1.02 -23.26 22.32
C VAL A 180 0.17 -23.19 23.57
N SER A 181 0.10 -24.26 24.34
CA SER A 181 -0.64 -24.37 25.62
C SER A 181 -0.10 -23.49 26.76
N ARG A 182 1.04 -22.82 26.57
CA ARG A 182 1.67 -21.91 27.55
C ARG A 182 1.74 -20.47 27.08
N LEU A 183 1.03 -20.15 26.03
CA LEU A 183 0.92 -18.77 25.56
C LEU A 183 0.05 -17.95 26.52
N GLU A 184 0.42 -16.70 26.66
CA GLU A 184 -0.32 -15.75 27.49
C GLU A 184 -1.67 -15.40 26.85
N ARG A 185 -2.64 -14.97 27.65
CA ARG A 185 -3.91 -14.44 27.14
C ARG A 185 -3.64 -13.28 26.18
N LYS A 186 -4.45 -13.16 25.14
CA LYS A 186 -4.30 -12.16 24.06
C LYS A 186 -3.07 -12.37 23.15
N SER A 187 -2.54 -13.61 23.09
CA SER A 187 -1.55 -13.97 22.07
C SER A 187 -2.21 -14.15 20.72
N ALA A 188 -1.58 -13.63 19.66
CA ALA A 188 -1.93 -13.94 18.28
C ALA A 188 -1.02 -15.04 17.76
N ILE A 189 -1.59 -16.09 17.19
CA ILE A 189 -0.87 -17.22 16.60
C ILE A 189 -1.01 -17.10 15.09
N ILE A 190 0.12 -17.11 14.38
CA ILE A 190 0.15 -17.04 12.93
C ILE A 190 0.57 -18.42 12.42
N ALA A 191 -0.22 -18.99 11.52
CA ALA A 191 0.05 -20.23 10.82
C ALA A 191 0.08 -19.97 9.31
N PHE A 192 0.75 -20.85 8.55
CA PHE A 192 0.97 -20.70 7.12
C PHE A 192 0.05 -21.58 6.26
N SER A 193 -0.76 -22.43 6.89
CA SER A 193 -1.78 -23.25 6.23
C SER A 193 -3.10 -23.21 7.00
N ILE A 194 -4.20 -23.48 6.33
CA ILE A 194 -5.53 -23.55 6.94
C ILE A 194 -5.59 -24.76 7.88
N GLU A 195 -4.95 -25.86 7.51
CA GLU A 195 -4.86 -27.08 8.32
C GLU A 195 -4.17 -26.81 9.65
N ASP A 196 -3.07 -26.06 9.65
CA ASP A 196 -2.36 -25.67 10.87
C ASP A 196 -3.22 -24.76 11.76
N VAL A 197 -4.02 -23.85 11.17
CA VAL A 197 -4.95 -23.00 11.93
C VAL A 197 -5.96 -23.84 12.68
N TYR A 198 -6.58 -24.82 12.01
CA TYR A 198 -7.55 -25.71 12.66
C TYR A 198 -6.89 -26.61 13.72
N ALA A 199 -5.73 -27.21 13.41
CA ALA A 199 -5.00 -28.04 14.37
C ALA A 199 -4.59 -27.27 15.63
N ILE A 200 -4.19 -25.99 15.49
CA ILE A 200 -3.87 -25.14 16.62
C ILE A 200 -5.13 -24.76 17.41
N ALA A 201 -6.24 -24.49 16.73
CA ALA A 201 -7.51 -24.15 17.39
C ALA A 201 -8.06 -25.30 18.25
N GLU A 202 -7.79 -26.57 17.88
CA GLU A 202 -8.16 -27.75 18.67
C GLU A 202 -7.26 -27.94 19.91
N LEU A 203 -6.08 -27.29 19.97
CA LEU A 203 -5.14 -27.42 21.09
C LEU A 203 -5.33 -26.35 22.19
N ILE A 204 -6.19 -25.35 21.96
CA ILE A 204 -6.44 -24.21 22.84
C ILE A 204 -7.82 -24.30 23.48
#